data_d7131f26b879aa22549d108220924b7d
#
_entry.id   d7131f26b879aa22549d108220924b7d
#
_cell.length_a   1.000
_cell.length_b   1.000
_cell.length_c   1.000
_cell.angle_alpha   90.00
_cell.angle_beta   90.00
_cell.angle_gamma   90.00
#
_symmetry.space_group_name_H-M   'P 1'
#
loop_
_entity.id
_entity.type
_entity.pdbx_description
1 polymer ?
#
loop_
_entity_poly.entity_id
_entity_poly.type
_entity_poly.pdbx_seq_one_letter_code
_entity_poly.pdbx_strand_id
1 'polypeptide(L)'
;MKFVKFTLKEGFFKKTVEFSGKTNIVYSKKNSTGKTTLLRAIYYALGYPVPSTKGIQFNQMEFWLKVVNDDKEYNLYRHGPYLSINEDGEQKDYSLPTDFYEIMWTLTGCKNAEVLDNLLGASYLDQEKGWTLLNRGKVIGNISFNIEALVRGLAGKDCSDEIQRLESVKSLLKKYEYMLSFGKYQEEIYDIGEDVGYDTPEETRDLRIATLKVEREPILVELKQIKDILRKNIMFVNYISAFKLAVRSSTGEEIPVTKETLVGFIDNRGFLIARREMLTADLSNVNRKIDLLEKQKNKGNQLFKVQTVIEAFNSAIKKINVDAVATRKIIDQLKKEFQNLQKQIRFMTKQNNNVIGELHKCISAYAMELGIGENYVAPNKDYIFTNDLKSLSGTILHKIVFSFKLAYIKQIKEKTGIVLPIVLDSPSGREVEYNTVEAMLKIVQRDYSDHQLIVASIHDYELRDKNIIELKNKLVSEESVI
;
A
#
# COMPACT_ATOMS: atom_id res chain seq x y z
N MET A 1 -21.13 2.59 -7.09
CA MET A 1 -20.87 1.72 -5.91
C MET A 1 -21.38 2.40 -4.65
N LYS A 2 -22.15 1.69 -3.80
CA LYS A 2 -22.70 2.20 -2.55
C LYS A 2 -22.53 1.14 -1.46
N PHE A 3 -22.13 1.55 -0.27
CA PHE A 3 -22.10 0.67 0.90
C PHE A 3 -23.51 0.53 1.48
N VAL A 4 -23.93 -0.68 1.78
CA VAL A 4 -25.27 -0.96 2.32
C VAL A 4 -25.19 -1.39 3.78
N LYS A 5 -24.30 -2.33 4.07
CA LYS A 5 -24.16 -2.90 5.41
C LYS A 5 -22.71 -3.27 5.65
N PHE A 6 -22.22 -2.90 6.81
CA PHE A 6 -20.88 -3.25 7.26
C PHE A 6 -20.97 -3.93 8.62
N THR A 7 -20.27 -5.04 8.78
CA THR A 7 -20.16 -5.75 10.05
C THR A 7 -18.69 -6.03 10.32
N LEU A 8 -18.25 -5.76 11.53
CA LEU A 8 -16.94 -6.17 12.03
C LEU A 8 -17.14 -7.11 13.24
N LYS A 9 -16.21 -8.07 13.41
CA LYS A 9 -16.20 -9.00 14.52
C LYS A 9 -14.78 -9.22 15.02
N GLU A 10 -14.61 -9.15 16.32
CA GLU A 10 -13.39 -9.48 17.04
C GLU A 10 -13.74 -10.34 18.26
N GLY A 11 -13.38 -11.62 18.22
CA GLY A 11 -13.81 -12.58 19.25
C GLY A 11 -15.34 -12.64 19.39
N PHE A 12 -15.84 -12.31 20.57
CA PHE A 12 -17.29 -12.25 20.85
C PHE A 12 -17.92 -10.91 20.49
N PHE A 13 -17.13 -9.87 20.27
CA PHE A 13 -17.63 -8.56 19.91
C PHE A 13 -18.04 -8.52 18.44
N LYS A 14 -19.27 -8.04 18.18
CA LYS A 14 -19.79 -7.84 16.84
C LYS A 14 -20.49 -6.50 16.73
N LYS A 15 -20.12 -5.71 15.74
CA LYS A 15 -20.77 -4.42 15.46
C LYS A 15 -21.25 -4.39 14.02
N THR A 16 -22.51 -4.04 13.85
CA THR A 16 -23.11 -3.86 12.52
C THR A 16 -23.54 -2.42 12.33
N VAL A 17 -23.31 -1.89 11.13
CA VAL A 17 -23.70 -0.54 10.71
C VAL A 17 -24.40 -0.65 9.36
N GLU A 18 -25.52 0.03 9.21
CA GLU A 18 -26.31 0.09 7.97
C GLU A 18 -26.29 1.50 7.40
N PHE A 19 -26.09 1.57 6.09
CA PHE A 19 -25.98 2.82 5.36
C PHE A 19 -27.18 3.01 4.43
N SER A 20 -27.68 4.24 4.33
CA SER A 20 -28.60 4.62 3.26
C SER A 20 -27.85 4.81 1.95
N GLY A 21 -28.50 4.63 0.83
CA GLY A 21 -27.91 4.87 -0.49
C GLY A 21 -27.62 6.34 -0.82
N LYS A 22 -27.99 7.28 0.08
CA LYS A 22 -27.83 8.73 -0.08
C LYS A 22 -26.85 9.30 0.94
N THR A 23 -27.28 10.11 1.86
CA THR A 23 -26.45 10.79 2.86
C THR A 23 -26.43 10.04 4.18
N ASN A 24 -25.23 9.82 4.71
CA ASN A 24 -25.01 9.17 6.01
C ASN A 24 -24.10 10.03 6.88
N ILE A 25 -24.49 10.28 8.12
CA ILE A 25 -23.68 10.97 9.11
C ILE A 25 -23.28 9.97 10.19
N VAL A 26 -22.00 9.61 10.22
CA VAL A 26 -21.42 8.84 11.33
C VAL A 26 -21.11 9.82 12.46
N TYR A 27 -22.04 9.88 13.41
CA TYR A 27 -22.08 10.88 14.45
C TYR A 27 -21.61 10.36 15.80
N SER A 28 -20.92 11.19 16.55
CA SER A 28 -20.74 11.01 17.99
C SER A 28 -20.48 12.35 18.66
N LYS A 29 -21.05 12.53 19.85
CA LYS A 29 -20.84 13.76 20.66
C LYS A 29 -19.40 13.94 21.13
N LYS A 30 -18.61 12.85 21.18
CA LYS A 30 -17.24 12.86 21.68
C LYS A 30 -16.25 12.51 20.57
N ASN A 31 -15.05 13.05 20.67
CA ASN A 31 -13.92 12.59 19.86
C ASN A 31 -13.46 11.18 20.32
N SER A 32 -12.69 10.50 19.50
CA SER A 32 -12.10 9.18 19.81
C SER A 32 -13.11 8.04 20.05
N THR A 33 -14.32 8.12 19.48
CA THR A 33 -15.32 7.05 19.53
C THR A 33 -15.14 5.99 18.43
N GLY A 34 -14.15 6.17 17.54
CA GLY A 34 -13.86 5.21 16.47
C GLY A 34 -14.49 5.53 15.11
N LYS A 35 -14.96 6.77 14.87
CA LYS A 35 -15.49 7.20 13.56
C LYS A 35 -14.50 6.95 12.42
N THR A 36 -13.30 7.50 12.52
CA THR A 36 -12.20 7.28 11.57
C THR A 36 -11.85 5.81 11.43
N THR A 37 -11.83 5.06 12.53
CA THR A 37 -11.56 3.63 12.53
C THR A 37 -12.63 2.84 11.76
N LEU A 38 -13.91 3.21 11.92
CA LEU A 38 -15.00 2.61 11.16
C LEU A 38 -14.83 2.83 9.65
N LEU A 39 -14.55 4.08 9.23
CA LEU A 39 -14.33 4.40 7.82
C LEU A 39 -13.12 3.64 7.25
N ARG A 40 -12.01 3.60 7.97
CA ARG A 40 -10.82 2.84 7.59
C ARG A 40 -11.09 1.34 7.51
N ALA A 41 -11.88 0.78 8.44
CA ALA A 41 -12.28 -0.63 8.44
C ALA A 41 -13.14 -1.00 7.22
N ILE A 42 -14.03 -0.10 6.76
CA ILE A 42 -14.81 -0.30 5.54
C ILE A 42 -13.89 -0.41 4.31
N TYR A 43 -12.92 0.49 4.16
CA TYR A 43 -11.96 0.40 3.07
C TYR A 43 -11.02 -0.79 3.19
N TYR A 44 -10.67 -1.19 4.42
CA TYR A 44 -9.97 -2.45 4.64
C TYR A 44 -10.81 -3.63 4.14
N ALA A 45 -12.09 -3.72 4.53
CA ALA A 45 -13.00 -4.77 4.06
C ALA A 45 -13.16 -4.80 2.53
N LEU A 46 -13.07 -3.64 1.87
CA LEU A 46 -13.13 -3.50 0.41
C LEU A 46 -11.86 -4.02 -0.32
N GLY A 47 -10.80 -4.38 0.40
CA GLY A 47 -9.57 -4.91 -0.19
C GLY A 47 -8.34 -4.00 -0.06
N TYR A 48 -8.51 -2.73 0.28
CA TYR A 48 -7.37 -1.81 0.40
C TYR A 48 -6.41 -2.21 1.54
N PRO A 49 -5.09 -1.96 1.39
CA PRO A 49 -4.09 -2.23 2.42
C PRO A 49 -4.05 -1.12 3.48
N VAL A 50 -5.21 -0.85 4.09
CA VAL A 50 -5.34 0.13 5.16
C VAL A 50 -4.64 -0.40 6.42
N PRO A 51 -3.72 0.36 7.03
CA PRO A 51 -3.03 -0.06 8.23
C PRO A 51 -3.98 -0.12 9.43
N SER A 52 -3.67 -1.00 10.35
CA SER A 52 -4.31 -1.07 11.65
C SER A 52 -4.20 0.27 12.40
N THR A 53 -5.18 0.58 13.23
CA THR A 53 -5.15 1.75 14.11
C THR A 53 -4.61 1.36 15.48
N LYS A 54 -4.14 2.32 16.27
CA LYS A 54 -3.58 2.07 17.60
C LYS A 54 -4.58 1.28 18.46
N GLY A 55 -4.18 0.09 18.90
CA GLY A 55 -5.00 -0.80 19.73
C GLY A 55 -6.01 -1.68 18.95
N ILE A 56 -6.12 -1.57 17.62
CA ILE A 56 -7.04 -2.36 16.82
C ILE A 56 -6.26 -2.96 15.64
N GLN A 57 -6.24 -4.29 15.54
CA GLN A 57 -5.50 -5.03 14.52
C GLN A 57 -6.45 -5.62 13.46
N PHE A 58 -6.63 -4.94 12.34
CA PHE A 58 -7.56 -5.36 11.29
C PHE A 58 -7.28 -6.76 10.73
N ASN A 59 -6.03 -7.19 10.68
CA ASN A 59 -5.65 -8.52 10.18
C ASN A 59 -6.14 -9.68 11.07
N GLN A 60 -6.53 -9.41 12.32
CA GLN A 60 -7.05 -10.40 13.27
C GLN A 60 -8.58 -10.41 13.35
N MET A 61 -9.24 -9.45 12.70
CA MET A 61 -10.68 -9.27 12.73
C MET A 61 -11.33 -9.85 11.48
N GLU A 62 -12.62 -10.15 11.60
CA GLU A 62 -13.48 -10.55 10.50
C GLU A 62 -14.37 -9.38 10.07
N PHE A 63 -14.51 -9.18 8.76
CA PHE A 63 -15.30 -8.10 8.18
C PHE A 63 -16.26 -8.64 7.14
N TRP A 64 -17.48 -8.15 7.17
CA TRP A 64 -18.48 -8.35 6.12
C TRP A 64 -18.90 -6.99 5.61
N LEU A 65 -18.87 -6.83 4.31
CA LEU A 65 -19.29 -5.59 3.64
C LEU A 65 -20.22 -5.92 2.49
N LYS A 66 -21.44 -5.40 2.56
CA LYS A 66 -22.41 -5.46 1.47
C LYS A 66 -22.31 -4.18 0.64
N VAL A 67 -22.07 -4.35 -0.64
CA VAL A 67 -21.90 -3.27 -1.62
C VAL A 67 -22.89 -3.45 -2.75
N VAL A 68 -23.48 -2.36 -3.22
CA VAL A 68 -24.26 -2.34 -4.44
C VAL A 68 -23.58 -1.44 -5.46
N ASN A 69 -23.38 -1.95 -6.68
CA ASN A 69 -22.90 -1.17 -7.80
C ASN A 69 -23.80 -1.42 -9.01
N ASP A 70 -24.40 -0.36 -9.51
CA ASP A 70 -25.53 -0.42 -10.43
C ASP A 70 -26.62 -1.33 -9.85
N ASP A 71 -27.12 -2.33 -10.54
CA ASP A 71 -28.15 -3.24 -10.07
C ASP A 71 -27.58 -4.53 -9.45
N LYS A 72 -26.25 -4.62 -9.29
CA LYS A 72 -25.56 -5.80 -8.75
C LYS A 72 -25.24 -5.64 -7.28
N GLU A 73 -25.42 -6.73 -6.55
CA GLU A 73 -25.14 -6.83 -5.13
C GLU A 73 -23.92 -7.71 -4.89
N TYR A 74 -22.95 -7.19 -4.13
CA TYR A 74 -21.73 -7.89 -3.76
C TYR A 74 -21.66 -8.02 -2.24
N ASN A 75 -21.52 -9.26 -1.76
CA ASN A 75 -21.29 -9.55 -0.35
C ASN A 75 -19.83 -9.96 -0.16
N LEU A 76 -19.05 -9.06 0.43
CA LEU A 76 -17.63 -9.26 0.69
C LEU A 76 -17.44 -9.82 2.10
N TYR A 77 -16.54 -10.79 2.23
CA TYR A 77 -16.01 -11.24 3.52
C TYR A 77 -14.48 -11.11 3.49
N ARG A 78 -13.90 -10.52 4.53
CA ARG A 78 -12.44 -10.41 4.65
C ARG A 78 -11.94 -10.81 6.03
N HIS A 79 -10.87 -11.62 6.04
CA HIS A 79 -10.09 -11.95 7.22
C HIS A 79 -8.61 -12.00 6.87
N GLY A 80 -7.83 -11.04 7.38
CA GLY A 80 -6.41 -10.89 7.04
C GLY A 80 -6.17 -10.71 5.53
N PRO A 81 -5.37 -11.58 4.89
CA PRO A 81 -5.13 -11.54 3.44
C PRO A 81 -6.24 -12.21 2.62
N TYR A 82 -7.11 -12.99 3.23
CA TYR A 82 -8.21 -13.66 2.53
C TYR A 82 -9.39 -12.71 2.35
N LEU A 83 -9.92 -12.67 1.13
CA LEU A 83 -11.14 -11.95 0.79
C LEU A 83 -12.00 -12.84 -0.11
N SER A 84 -13.30 -12.93 0.17
CA SER A 84 -14.26 -13.56 -0.74
C SER A 84 -15.32 -12.56 -1.16
N ILE A 85 -15.80 -12.67 -2.39
CA ILE A 85 -16.92 -11.92 -2.95
C ILE A 85 -17.97 -12.91 -3.38
N ASN A 86 -19.19 -12.72 -2.87
CA ASN A 86 -20.36 -13.44 -3.35
C ASN A 86 -21.21 -12.48 -4.18
N GLU A 87 -21.41 -12.81 -5.46
CA GLU A 87 -22.28 -12.13 -6.42
C GLU A 87 -23.37 -13.14 -6.85
N ASP A 88 -24.62 -12.86 -6.58
CA ASP A 88 -25.78 -13.68 -6.99
C ASP A 88 -25.68 -15.17 -6.63
N GLY A 89 -25.02 -15.50 -5.51
CA GLY A 89 -24.82 -16.87 -5.05
C GLY A 89 -23.52 -17.53 -5.53
N GLU A 90 -22.81 -16.92 -6.48
CA GLU A 90 -21.48 -17.35 -6.89
C GLU A 90 -20.42 -16.73 -5.99
N GLN A 91 -19.62 -17.56 -5.31
CA GLN A 91 -18.53 -17.11 -4.47
C GLN A 91 -17.19 -17.22 -5.21
N LYS A 92 -16.40 -16.14 -5.16
CA LYS A 92 -15.01 -16.11 -5.63
C LYS A 92 -14.09 -15.72 -4.50
N ASP A 93 -12.98 -16.41 -4.40
CA ASP A 93 -11.98 -16.23 -3.33
C ASP A 93 -10.72 -15.59 -3.88
N TYR A 94 -10.17 -14.65 -3.10
CA TYR A 94 -9.04 -13.81 -3.48
C TYR A 94 -8.00 -13.76 -2.37
N SER A 95 -6.73 -13.55 -2.76
CA SER A 95 -5.60 -13.39 -1.86
C SER A 95 -4.98 -11.99 -1.98
N LEU A 96 -5.09 -11.20 -0.93
CA LEU A 96 -4.51 -9.85 -0.90
C LEU A 96 -3.04 -9.90 -0.46
N PRO A 97 -2.18 -9.06 -1.03
CA PRO A 97 -2.47 -7.96 -1.97
C PRO A 97 -2.48 -8.36 -3.45
N THR A 98 -2.21 -9.63 -3.80
CA THR A 98 -1.97 -10.10 -5.18
C THR A 98 -3.16 -9.82 -6.09
N ASP A 99 -4.37 -10.12 -5.60
CA ASP A 99 -5.59 -10.09 -6.42
C ASP A 99 -6.37 -8.77 -6.30
N PHE A 100 -5.72 -7.70 -5.75
CA PHE A 100 -6.40 -6.42 -5.51
C PHE A 100 -7.04 -5.83 -6.78
N TYR A 101 -6.33 -5.87 -7.90
CA TYR A 101 -6.86 -5.31 -9.16
C TYR A 101 -8.04 -6.13 -9.70
N GLU A 102 -8.03 -7.43 -9.53
CA GLU A 102 -9.15 -8.29 -9.95
C GLU A 102 -10.40 -8.03 -9.11
N ILE A 103 -10.22 -7.88 -7.79
CA ILE A 103 -11.28 -7.46 -6.86
C ILE A 103 -11.88 -6.12 -7.30
N MET A 104 -11.02 -5.10 -7.50
CA MET A 104 -11.47 -3.77 -7.89
C MET A 104 -12.13 -3.76 -9.28
N TRP A 105 -11.63 -4.55 -10.22
CA TRP A 105 -12.27 -4.75 -11.50
C TRP A 105 -13.66 -5.38 -11.35
N THR A 106 -13.79 -6.45 -10.59
CA THR A 106 -15.09 -7.10 -10.32
C THR A 106 -16.11 -6.08 -9.77
N LEU A 107 -15.67 -5.25 -8.81
CA LEU A 107 -16.56 -4.29 -8.14
C LEU A 107 -16.87 -3.04 -8.98
N THR A 108 -15.98 -2.61 -9.89
CA THR A 108 -16.10 -1.32 -10.60
C THR A 108 -16.24 -1.45 -12.11
N GLY A 109 -15.95 -2.61 -12.69
CA GLY A 109 -15.87 -2.82 -14.15
C GLY A 109 -14.64 -2.19 -14.82
N CYS A 110 -13.79 -1.45 -14.08
CA CYS A 110 -12.63 -0.75 -14.62
C CYS A 110 -11.37 -1.61 -14.58
N LYS A 111 -10.68 -1.72 -15.71
CA LYS A 111 -9.40 -2.46 -15.83
C LYS A 111 -8.16 -1.58 -15.76
N ASN A 112 -8.33 -0.26 -15.76
CA ASN A 112 -7.20 0.65 -15.77
C ASN A 112 -6.59 0.79 -14.38
N ALA A 113 -5.40 0.22 -14.17
CA ALA A 113 -4.71 0.21 -12.88
C ALA A 113 -4.42 1.64 -12.37
N GLU A 114 -4.05 2.58 -13.24
CA GLU A 114 -3.78 3.96 -12.83
C GLU A 114 -5.03 4.68 -12.30
N VAL A 115 -6.21 4.33 -12.82
CA VAL A 115 -7.49 4.81 -12.26
C VAL A 115 -7.75 4.13 -10.93
N LEU A 116 -7.67 2.79 -10.87
CA LEU A 116 -7.98 2.00 -9.67
C LEU A 116 -7.11 2.39 -8.47
N ASP A 117 -5.82 2.61 -8.67
CA ASP A 117 -4.88 3.04 -7.62
C ASP A 117 -5.27 4.39 -7.00
N ASN A 118 -5.98 5.23 -7.76
CA ASN A 118 -6.31 6.58 -7.35
C ASN A 118 -7.76 6.77 -6.86
N LEU A 119 -8.63 5.76 -6.93
CA LEU A 119 -10.04 5.86 -6.53
C LEU A 119 -10.20 6.26 -5.06
N LEU A 120 -9.49 5.59 -4.15
CA LEU A 120 -9.56 5.90 -2.73
C LEU A 120 -9.08 7.33 -2.45
N GLY A 121 -7.93 7.71 -2.99
CA GLY A 121 -7.40 9.06 -2.80
C GLY A 121 -8.26 10.16 -3.42
N ALA A 122 -9.06 9.87 -4.44
CA ALA A 122 -10.00 10.80 -5.03
C ALA A 122 -11.26 11.01 -4.17
N SER A 123 -11.81 9.93 -3.58
CA SER A 123 -13.15 9.93 -2.97
C SER A 123 -13.16 9.93 -1.43
N TYR A 124 -12.03 9.61 -0.79
CA TYR A 124 -11.90 9.62 0.66
C TYR A 124 -10.99 10.76 1.16
N LEU A 125 -11.54 11.66 1.94
CA LEU A 125 -10.81 12.71 2.63
C LEU A 125 -10.56 12.28 4.08
N ASP A 126 -9.41 11.66 4.31
CA ASP A 126 -8.97 11.20 5.64
C ASP A 126 -8.70 12.38 6.58
N GLN A 127 -9.01 12.21 7.86
CA GLN A 127 -8.84 13.23 8.89
C GLN A 127 -7.42 13.79 8.98
N GLU A 128 -6.40 12.94 8.84
CA GLU A 128 -5.00 13.34 9.03
C GLU A 128 -4.41 14.09 7.84
N LYS A 129 -4.64 13.59 6.63
CA LYS A 129 -3.98 14.06 5.41
C LYS A 129 -4.93 14.42 4.28
N GLY A 130 -6.15 13.89 4.29
CA GLY A 130 -7.11 14.09 3.20
C GLY A 130 -7.40 15.54 2.89
N TRP A 131 -7.37 16.39 3.92
CA TRP A 131 -7.64 17.83 3.82
C TRP A 131 -6.40 18.69 3.49
N THR A 132 -5.23 18.09 3.31
CA THR A 132 -3.97 18.76 2.94
C THR A 132 -3.31 18.16 1.72
N LEU A 133 -3.62 16.91 1.42
CA LEU A 133 -3.09 16.20 0.27
C LEU A 133 -3.90 16.57 -0.97
N LEU A 134 -3.28 17.25 -1.90
CA LEU A 134 -3.92 17.73 -3.11
C LEU A 134 -3.67 16.79 -4.30
N ASN A 135 -2.43 16.59 -4.66
CA ASN A 135 -2.04 16.01 -5.95
C ASN A 135 -1.15 14.79 -5.89
N ARG A 136 -0.33 14.68 -4.86
CA ARG A 136 0.62 13.56 -4.70
C ARG A 136 0.88 13.29 -3.24
N GLY A 137 1.03 12.02 -2.92
CA GLY A 137 1.46 11.59 -1.61
C GLY A 137 0.62 10.46 -1.02
N LYS A 138 0.93 10.11 0.21
CA LYS A 138 0.26 9.03 0.94
C LYS A 138 -1.07 9.52 1.50
N VAL A 139 -2.14 8.84 1.15
CA VAL A 139 -3.50 9.07 1.66
C VAL A 139 -3.63 8.42 3.04
N ILE A 140 -3.46 7.09 3.10
CA ILE A 140 -3.49 6.30 4.34
C ILE A 140 -2.37 5.25 4.26
N GLY A 141 -1.52 5.15 5.25
CA GLY A 141 -0.45 4.15 5.29
C GLY A 141 0.42 4.20 4.05
N ASN A 142 0.43 3.13 3.26
CA ASN A 142 1.17 3.04 2.00
C ASN A 142 0.33 3.35 0.76
N ILE A 143 -0.99 3.57 0.92
CA ILE A 143 -1.87 3.94 -0.19
C ILE A 143 -1.55 5.37 -0.62
N SER A 144 -1.20 5.53 -1.88
CA SER A 144 -0.80 6.83 -2.46
C SER A 144 -1.84 7.34 -3.44
N PHE A 145 -1.87 8.65 -3.63
CA PHE A 145 -2.61 9.31 -4.70
C PHE A 145 -1.63 10.04 -5.62
N ASN A 146 -1.86 9.94 -6.92
CA ASN A 146 -1.04 10.60 -7.94
C ASN A 146 -1.92 11.13 -9.06
N ILE A 147 -2.08 12.46 -9.12
CA ILE A 147 -2.90 13.13 -10.12
C ILE A 147 -2.43 12.86 -11.56
N GLU A 148 -1.11 12.77 -11.81
CA GLU A 148 -0.61 12.52 -13.15
C GLU A 148 -1.01 11.12 -13.64
N ALA A 149 -0.96 10.10 -12.77
CA ALA A 149 -1.44 8.76 -13.07
C ALA A 149 -2.95 8.74 -13.30
N LEU A 150 -3.73 9.39 -12.41
CA LEU A 150 -5.18 9.49 -12.59
C LEU A 150 -5.54 10.14 -13.94
N VAL A 151 -4.91 11.26 -14.28
CA VAL A 151 -5.17 11.98 -15.54
C VAL A 151 -4.77 11.17 -16.76
N ARG A 152 -3.67 10.41 -16.70
CA ARG A 152 -3.29 9.46 -17.78
C ARG A 152 -4.33 8.36 -17.95
N GLY A 153 -4.68 7.72 -16.84
CA GLY A 153 -5.67 6.63 -16.85
C GLY A 153 -7.02 7.07 -17.38
N LEU A 154 -7.53 8.24 -16.93
CA LEU A 154 -8.80 8.80 -17.40
C LEU A 154 -8.77 9.21 -18.89
N ALA A 155 -7.61 9.63 -19.38
CA ALA A 155 -7.43 10.01 -20.79
C ALA A 155 -7.08 8.80 -21.70
N GLY A 156 -6.95 7.60 -21.16
CA GLY A 156 -6.52 6.41 -21.90
C GLY A 156 -5.13 6.55 -22.52
N LYS A 157 -4.22 7.32 -21.89
CA LYS A 157 -2.85 7.49 -22.37
C LYS A 157 -1.98 6.33 -21.90
N ASP A 158 -1.38 5.62 -22.84
CA ASP A 158 -0.44 4.54 -22.53
C ASP A 158 0.98 5.11 -22.45
N CYS A 159 1.58 4.95 -21.28
CA CYS A 159 2.97 5.28 -20.96
C CYS A 159 3.64 4.10 -20.21
N SER A 160 3.13 2.88 -20.39
CA SER A 160 3.54 1.69 -19.63
C SER A 160 5.03 1.42 -19.78
N ASP A 161 5.56 1.51 -20.99
CA ASP A 161 6.98 1.25 -21.27
C ASP A 161 7.89 2.26 -20.60
N GLU A 162 7.56 3.56 -20.68
CA GLU A 162 8.33 4.62 -20.04
C GLU A 162 8.27 4.53 -18.52
N ILE A 163 7.12 4.15 -17.96
CA ILE A 163 6.93 3.97 -16.52
C ILE A 163 7.76 2.76 -16.03
N GLN A 164 7.71 1.64 -16.74
CA GLN A 164 8.50 0.46 -16.41
C GLN A 164 10.01 0.77 -16.46
N ARG A 165 10.45 1.50 -17.49
CA ARG A 165 11.83 1.95 -17.61
C ARG A 165 12.22 2.90 -16.48
N LEU A 166 11.32 3.84 -16.11
CA LEU A 166 11.54 4.75 -14.98
C LEU A 166 11.75 4.01 -13.66
N GLU A 167 10.93 2.99 -13.36
CA GLU A 167 11.08 2.19 -12.13
C GLU A 167 12.36 1.34 -12.16
N SER A 168 12.75 0.83 -13.32
CA SER A 168 14.01 0.11 -13.50
C SER A 168 15.21 1.03 -13.23
N VAL A 169 15.23 2.23 -13.81
CA VAL A 169 16.28 3.25 -13.59
C VAL A 169 16.32 3.67 -12.12
N LYS A 170 15.16 3.87 -11.48
CA LYS A 170 15.06 4.21 -10.07
C LYS A 170 15.63 3.10 -9.15
N SER A 171 15.38 1.85 -9.48
CA SER A 171 15.94 0.70 -8.77
C SER A 171 17.46 0.64 -8.90
N LEU A 172 17.99 0.84 -10.12
CA LEU A 172 19.43 0.90 -10.37
C LEU A 172 20.07 2.08 -9.62
N LEU A 173 19.45 3.26 -9.68
CA LEU A 173 19.94 4.44 -9.00
C LEU A 173 20.14 4.18 -7.50
N LYS A 174 19.14 3.59 -6.83
CA LYS A 174 19.25 3.21 -5.41
C LYS A 174 20.41 2.25 -5.16
N LYS A 175 20.59 1.23 -6.02
CA LYS A 175 21.70 0.27 -5.88
C LYS A 175 23.06 0.98 -5.96
N TYR A 176 23.24 1.87 -6.93
CA TYR A 176 24.51 2.60 -7.08
C TYR A 176 24.72 3.66 -5.98
N GLU A 177 23.67 4.29 -5.47
CA GLU A 177 23.75 5.18 -4.31
C GLU A 177 24.18 4.42 -3.04
N TYR A 178 23.69 3.19 -2.82
CA TYR A 178 24.17 2.33 -1.75
C TYR A 178 25.65 1.93 -1.95
N MET A 179 26.04 1.56 -3.18
CA MET A 179 27.45 1.27 -3.49
C MET A 179 28.36 2.47 -3.22
N LEU A 180 27.92 3.68 -3.58
CA LEU A 180 28.69 4.89 -3.31
C LEU A 180 28.82 5.20 -1.82
N SER A 181 27.72 5.02 -1.04
CA SER A 181 27.75 5.20 0.42
C SER A 181 28.68 4.19 1.08
N PHE A 182 28.68 2.97 0.57
CA PHE A 182 29.60 1.91 1.01
C PHE A 182 31.05 2.24 0.70
N GLY A 183 31.35 2.76 -0.53
CA GLY A 183 32.68 3.21 -0.90
C GLY A 183 33.22 4.36 -0.02
N LYS A 184 32.36 5.32 0.33
CA LYS A 184 32.71 6.40 1.27
C LYS A 184 33.04 5.86 2.67
N TYR A 185 32.23 4.95 3.18
CA TYR A 185 32.49 4.30 4.47
C TYR A 185 33.83 3.53 4.44
N GLN A 186 34.17 2.95 3.30
CA GLN A 186 35.45 2.29 3.08
C GLN A 186 36.63 3.27 3.13
N GLU A 187 36.52 4.45 2.49
CA GLU A 187 37.51 5.51 2.57
C GLU A 187 37.73 5.98 4.01
N GLU A 188 36.63 6.22 4.77
CA GLU A 188 36.67 6.60 6.20
C GLU A 188 37.40 5.54 7.06
N ILE A 189 37.19 4.24 6.77
CA ILE A 189 37.91 3.16 7.48
C ILE A 189 39.40 3.14 7.11
N TYR A 190 39.76 3.45 5.86
CA TYR A 190 41.16 3.55 5.46
C TYR A 190 41.87 4.70 6.18
N ASP A 191 41.23 5.87 6.28
CA ASP A 191 41.81 7.05 6.93
C ASP A 191 42.01 6.86 8.44
N ILE A 192 41.13 6.04 9.10
CA ILE A 192 41.27 5.67 10.53
C ILE A 192 42.38 4.60 10.72
N GLY A 193 42.76 3.88 9.67
CA GLY A 193 43.55 2.64 9.74
C GLY A 193 45.07 2.77 9.40
N GLU A 194 45.65 3.96 9.35
CA GLU A 194 47.10 4.10 9.16
C GLU A 194 47.96 3.90 10.43
N ASP A 195 47.30 3.78 11.61
CA ASP A 195 48.00 3.41 12.84
C ASP A 195 47.41 2.10 13.41
N VAL A 196 48.09 1.05 13.24
CA VAL A 196 48.27 -0.19 14.01
C VAL A 196 48.35 -1.41 13.08
N GLY A 197 49.56 -1.70 12.65
CA GLY A 197 49.93 -3.03 12.19
C GLY A 197 50.27 -3.92 13.39
N TYR A 198 49.49 -4.95 13.61
CA TYR A 198 49.93 -6.23 14.17
C TYR A 198 48.86 -7.27 13.88
N ASP A 199 49.14 -8.17 12.94
CA ASP A 199 48.39 -9.38 12.69
C ASP A 199 48.56 -10.29 13.92
N THR A 200 47.62 -10.26 14.86
CA THR A 200 47.60 -11.23 15.97
C THR A 200 46.84 -12.49 15.52
N PRO A 201 47.20 -13.69 16.04
CA PRO A 201 46.48 -14.93 15.74
C PRO A 201 44.98 -14.90 16.08
N GLU A 202 44.55 -13.96 16.91
CA GLU A 202 43.13 -13.72 17.28
C GLU A 202 42.34 -13.02 16.16
N GLU A 203 42.91 -12.02 15.49
CA GLU A 203 42.26 -11.30 14.40
C GLU A 203 41.94 -12.20 13.21
N THR A 204 42.83 -13.14 12.91
CA THR A 204 42.60 -14.13 11.83
C THR A 204 41.44 -15.07 12.16
N ARG A 205 41.18 -15.38 13.44
CA ARG A 205 40.06 -16.24 13.86
C ARG A 205 38.72 -15.50 13.78
N ASP A 206 38.70 -14.24 14.21
CA ASP A 206 37.47 -13.42 14.19
C ASP A 206 37.03 -13.10 12.75
N LEU A 207 38.00 -12.84 11.87
CA LEU A 207 37.74 -12.69 10.45
C LEU A 207 37.12 -14.00 9.86
N ARG A 208 37.63 -15.14 10.28
CA ARG A 208 37.13 -16.44 9.84
C ARG A 208 35.72 -16.72 10.34
N ILE A 209 35.39 -16.35 11.59
CA ILE A 209 34.03 -16.44 12.13
C ILE A 209 33.09 -15.50 11.40
N ALA A 210 33.51 -14.27 11.13
CA ALA A 210 32.70 -13.29 10.37
C ALA A 210 32.42 -13.78 8.94
N THR A 211 33.44 -14.31 8.24
CA THR A 211 33.29 -14.90 6.91
C THR A 211 32.29 -16.06 6.92
N LEU A 212 32.38 -16.98 7.88
CA LEU A 212 31.45 -18.09 8.03
C LEU A 212 30.02 -17.64 8.34
N LYS A 213 29.85 -16.56 9.11
CA LYS A 213 28.52 -15.94 9.36
C LYS A 213 27.93 -15.35 8.10
N VAL A 214 28.74 -14.72 7.25
CA VAL A 214 28.30 -14.24 5.93
C VAL A 214 27.94 -15.39 4.99
N GLU A 215 28.72 -16.50 4.98
CA GLU A 215 28.37 -17.70 4.22
C GLU A 215 27.08 -18.36 4.69
N ARG A 216 26.76 -18.26 5.98
CA ARG A 216 25.55 -18.84 6.59
C ARG A 216 24.26 -18.13 6.14
N GLU A 217 24.28 -16.81 5.95
CA GLU A 217 23.09 -16.01 5.65
C GLU A 217 22.34 -16.46 4.38
N PRO A 218 22.97 -16.64 3.21
CA PRO A 218 22.27 -17.12 2.02
C PRO A 218 21.65 -18.51 2.20
N ILE A 219 22.30 -19.39 2.97
CA ILE A 219 21.76 -20.72 3.29
C ILE A 219 20.49 -20.62 4.11
N LEU A 220 20.45 -19.73 5.11
CA LEU A 220 19.26 -19.48 5.93
C LEU A 220 18.11 -18.88 5.11
N VAL A 221 18.40 -17.94 4.22
CA VAL A 221 17.41 -17.32 3.34
C VAL A 221 16.80 -18.39 2.40
N GLU A 222 17.62 -19.19 1.75
CA GLU A 222 17.15 -20.23 0.84
C GLU A 222 16.37 -21.32 1.60
N LEU A 223 16.82 -21.74 2.78
CA LEU A 223 16.08 -22.67 3.64
C LEU A 223 14.70 -22.13 4.04
N LYS A 224 14.61 -20.85 4.35
CA LYS A 224 13.32 -20.20 4.66
C LYS A 224 12.39 -20.23 3.46
N GLN A 225 12.89 -19.88 2.27
CA GLN A 225 12.11 -19.92 1.03
C GLN A 225 11.60 -21.34 0.72
N ILE A 226 12.46 -22.36 0.83
CA ILE A 226 12.08 -23.74 0.59
C ILE A 226 11.03 -24.22 1.61
N LYS A 227 11.19 -23.88 2.90
CA LYS A 227 10.20 -24.21 3.94
C LYS A 227 8.85 -23.57 3.64
N ASP A 228 8.83 -22.33 3.19
CA ASP A 228 7.61 -21.63 2.83
C ASP A 228 6.92 -22.25 1.60
N ILE A 229 7.68 -22.63 0.58
CA ILE A 229 7.16 -23.33 -0.60
C ILE A 229 6.59 -24.70 -0.21
N LEU A 230 7.33 -25.48 0.57
CA LEU A 230 6.87 -26.80 1.03
C LEU A 230 5.59 -26.70 1.87
N ARG A 231 5.47 -25.68 2.73
CA ARG A 231 4.26 -25.40 3.50
C ARG A 231 3.09 -25.04 2.59
N LYS A 232 3.30 -24.18 1.60
CA LYS A 232 2.28 -23.83 0.59
C LYS A 232 1.85 -25.07 -0.20
N ASN A 233 2.78 -25.93 -0.58
CA ASN A 233 2.47 -27.18 -1.28
C ASN A 233 1.59 -28.12 -0.44
N ILE A 234 1.83 -28.22 0.87
CA ILE A 234 0.99 -29.01 1.78
C ILE A 234 -0.41 -28.39 1.88
N MET A 235 -0.49 -27.07 2.03
CA MET A 235 -1.77 -26.36 2.08
C MET A 235 -2.56 -26.55 0.78
N PHE A 236 -1.91 -26.49 -0.37
CA PHE A 236 -2.50 -26.70 -1.68
C PHE A 236 -3.06 -28.12 -1.84
N VAL A 237 -2.31 -29.16 -1.44
CA VAL A 237 -2.79 -30.56 -1.46
C VAL A 237 -4.00 -30.74 -0.55
N ASN A 238 -3.96 -30.17 0.65
CA ASN A 238 -5.08 -30.25 1.58
C ASN A 238 -6.31 -29.54 1.01
N TYR A 239 -6.12 -28.39 0.35
CA TYR A 239 -7.17 -27.64 -0.33
C TYR A 239 -7.83 -28.49 -1.43
N ILE A 240 -7.05 -29.04 -2.38
CA ILE A 240 -7.55 -29.90 -3.45
C ILE A 240 -8.34 -31.08 -2.88
N SER A 241 -7.82 -31.75 -1.84
CA SER A 241 -8.47 -32.89 -1.20
C SER A 241 -9.78 -32.51 -0.53
N ALA A 242 -9.87 -31.33 0.07
CA ALA A 242 -11.07 -30.83 0.74
C ALA A 242 -12.17 -30.47 -0.26
N PHE A 243 -11.81 -29.85 -1.40
CA PHE A 243 -12.77 -29.38 -2.40
C PHE A 243 -13.15 -30.42 -3.45
N LYS A 244 -12.52 -31.61 -3.46
CA LYS A 244 -12.80 -32.71 -4.42
C LYS A 244 -12.88 -32.21 -5.86
N LEU A 245 -11.89 -31.39 -6.27
CA LEU A 245 -11.83 -30.80 -7.60
C LEU A 245 -11.71 -31.88 -8.67
N ALA A 246 -12.41 -31.71 -9.79
CA ALA A 246 -12.27 -32.53 -10.99
C ALA A 246 -12.09 -31.63 -12.21
N VAL A 247 -11.29 -32.08 -13.18
CA VAL A 247 -11.12 -31.42 -14.48
C VAL A 247 -11.83 -32.23 -15.53
N ARG A 248 -12.66 -31.59 -16.37
CA ARG A 248 -13.30 -32.27 -17.49
C ARG A 248 -12.37 -32.30 -18.69
N SER A 249 -12.03 -33.51 -19.14
CA SER A 249 -11.25 -33.73 -20.36
C SER A 249 -11.99 -33.24 -21.60
N SER A 250 -11.27 -33.00 -22.68
CA SER A 250 -11.84 -32.74 -24.02
C SER A 250 -12.73 -33.89 -24.52
N THR A 251 -12.59 -35.09 -23.98
CA THR A 251 -13.43 -36.27 -24.24
C THR A 251 -14.68 -36.34 -23.37
N GLY A 252 -14.87 -35.39 -22.42
CA GLY A 252 -16.00 -35.34 -21.52
C GLY A 252 -15.85 -36.13 -20.23
N GLU A 253 -14.72 -36.84 -20.03
CA GLU A 253 -14.45 -37.54 -18.78
C GLU A 253 -14.05 -36.61 -17.65
N GLU A 254 -14.58 -36.87 -16.44
CA GLU A 254 -14.21 -36.11 -15.24
C GLU A 254 -13.01 -36.81 -14.55
N ILE A 255 -11.89 -36.11 -14.58
CA ILE A 255 -10.64 -36.59 -13.96
C ILE A 255 -10.52 -35.87 -12.60
N PRO A 256 -10.55 -36.59 -11.48
CA PRO A 256 -10.36 -35.97 -10.16
C PRO A 256 -8.97 -35.38 -10.05
N VAL A 257 -8.87 -34.16 -9.56
CA VAL A 257 -7.57 -33.53 -9.27
C VAL A 257 -7.09 -34.08 -7.93
N THR A 258 -6.12 -34.95 -8.00
CA THR A 258 -5.45 -35.55 -6.83
C THR A 258 -3.96 -35.22 -6.88
N LYS A 259 -3.26 -35.53 -5.82
CA LYS A 259 -1.80 -35.35 -5.76
C LYS A 259 -1.08 -36.15 -6.90
N GLU A 260 -1.63 -37.29 -7.29
CA GLU A 260 -1.09 -38.16 -8.31
C GLU A 260 -1.39 -37.67 -9.74
N THR A 261 -2.48 -36.95 -9.92
CA THR A 261 -2.88 -36.39 -11.24
C THR A 261 -2.26 -35.03 -11.54
N LEU A 262 -1.56 -34.40 -10.56
CA LEU A 262 -0.85 -33.12 -10.76
C LEU A 262 0.53 -33.39 -11.39
N VAL A 263 0.64 -33.09 -12.66
CA VAL A 263 1.89 -33.25 -13.43
C VAL A 263 3.00 -32.36 -12.84
N GLY A 264 4.17 -32.92 -12.58
CA GLY A 264 5.36 -32.19 -12.07
C GLY A 264 5.31 -31.80 -10.59
N PHE A 265 4.19 -32.01 -9.88
CA PHE A 265 4.07 -31.64 -8.46
C PHE A 265 4.94 -32.54 -7.54
N ILE A 266 4.98 -33.82 -7.82
CA ILE A 266 5.76 -34.80 -7.02
C ILE A 266 7.26 -34.55 -7.20
N ASP A 267 7.69 -34.30 -8.44
CA ASP A 267 9.09 -34.07 -8.78
C ASP A 267 9.63 -32.81 -8.12
N ASN A 268 8.86 -31.70 -8.17
CA ASN A 268 9.23 -30.45 -7.49
C ASN A 268 9.33 -30.62 -5.98
N ARG A 269 8.43 -31.37 -5.36
CA ARG A 269 8.49 -31.64 -3.92
C ARG A 269 9.71 -32.47 -3.54
N GLY A 270 10.02 -33.51 -4.29
CA GLY A 270 11.21 -34.32 -4.09
C GLY A 270 12.49 -33.53 -4.19
N PHE A 271 12.60 -32.69 -5.23
CA PHE A 271 13.71 -31.74 -5.40
C PHE A 271 13.87 -30.78 -4.24
N LEU A 272 12.76 -30.14 -3.80
CA LEU A 272 12.78 -29.19 -2.69
C LEU A 272 13.17 -29.87 -1.36
N ILE A 273 12.74 -31.09 -1.11
CA ILE A 273 13.11 -31.85 0.09
C ILE A 273 14.62 -32.18 0.04
N ALA A 274 15.12 -32.69 -1.08
CA ALA A 274 16.54 -32.99 -1.25
C ALA A 274 17.40 -31.73 -1.10
N ARG A 275 16.98 -30.61 -1.71
CA ARG A 275 17.68 -29.33 -1.58
C ARG A 275 17.68 -28.83 -0.15
N ARG A 276 16.56 -28.95 0.58
CA ARG A 276 16.46 -28.60 2.00
C ARG A 276 17.43 -29.42 2.86
N GLU A 277 17.54 -30.72 2.59
CA GLU A 277 18.46 -31.61 3.33
C GLU A 277 19.91 -31.24 3.09
N MET A 278 20.28 -30.95 1.82
CA MET A 278 21.63 -30.47 1.50
C MET A 278 21.95 -29.14 2.22
N LEU A 279 21.08 -28.17 2.13
CA LEU A 279 21.27 -26.89 2.80
C LEU A 279 21.28 -27.01 4.33
N THR A 280 20.55 -27.97 4.88
CA THR A 280 20.56 -28.26 6.33
C THR A 280 21.90 -28.85 6.75
N ALA A 281 22.46 -29.73 5.93
CA ALA A 281 23.79 -30.31 6.14
C ALA A 281 24.88 -29.21 6.04
N ASP A 282 24.81 -28.36 5.01
CA ASP A 282 25.72 -27.21 4.82
C ASP A 282 25.64 -26.25 6.02
N LEU A 283 24.42 -25.90 6.46
CA LEU A 283 24.19 -25.05 7.63
C LEU A 283 24.80 -25.68 8.89
N SER A 284 24.62 -26.97 9.09
CA SER A 284 25.21 -27.72 10.22
C SER A 284 26.73 -27.68 10.18
N ASN A 285 27.33 -27.85 9.01
CA ASN A 285 28.79 -27.77 8.82
C ASN A 285 29.32 -26.37 9.11
N VAL A 286 28.66 -25.32 8.62
CA VAL A 286 29.06 -23.94 8.87
C VAL A 286 28.90 -23.60 10.35
N ASN A 287 27.79 -23.95 10.98
CA ASN A 287 27.58 -23.72 12.42
C ASN A 287 28.61 -24.47 13.28
N ARG A 288 28.93 -25.71 12.94
CA ARG A 288 29.97 -26.47 13.65
C ARG A 288 31.35 -25.80 13.55
N LYS A 289 31.70 -25.24 12.39
CA LYS A 289 32.95 -24.50 12.22
C LYS A 289 32.95 -23.24 13.06
N ILE A 290 31.82 -22.48 13.10
CA ILE A 290 31.66 -21.30 13.94
C ILE A 290 31.79 -21.68 15.41
N ASP A 291 31.10 -22.72 15.89
CA ASP A 291 31.13 -23.18 17.29
C ASP A 291 32.54 -23.60 17.73
N LEU A 292 33.29 -24.28 16.85
CA LEU A 292 34.68 -24.68 17.15
C LEU A 292 35.57 -23.44 17.30
N LEU A 293 35.44 -22.45 16.43
CA LEU A 293 36.23 -21.22 16.50
C LEU A 293 35.81 -20.36 17.71
N GLU A 294 34.51 -20.28 18.04
CA GLU A 294 34.00 -19.57 19.20
C GLU A 294 34.42 -20.24 20.52
N LYS A 295 34.43 -21.57 20.60
CA LYS A 295 34.95 -22.32 21.75
C LYS A 295 36.45 -22.10 21.98
N GLN A 296 37.23 -22.00 20.88
CA GLN A 296 38.64 -21.66 20.95
C GLN A 296 38.89 -20.21 21.43
N LYS A 297 37.96 -19.28 21.15
CA LYS A 297 37.97 -17.89 21.60
C LYS A 297 37.60 -17.72 23.06
N ASN A 298 36.59 -18.47 23.54
CA ASN A 298 36.07 -18.35 24.92
C ASN A 298 37.07 -18.83 26.01
N LYS A 299 38.16 -19.43 25.63
CA LYS A 299 39.26 -19.78 26.56
C LYS A 299 40.19 -18.60 26.88
N GLY A 300 40.02 -17.44 26.25
CA GLY A 300 40.76 -16.21 26.54
C GLY A 300 39.86 -14.98 26.33
N ASN A 301 39.47 -14.33 27.37
CA ASN A 301 38.95 -12.96 27.54
C ASN A 301 37.51 -12.62 27.15
N GLN A 302 36.72 -12.33 28.18
CA GLN A 302 35.33 -11.82 28.10
C GLN A 302 35.19 -10.30 27.85
N LEU A 303 36.25 -9.51 27.64
CA LEU A 303 36.18 -8.04 27.63
C LEU A 303 36.32 -7.36 26.24
N PHE A 304 36.64 -8.08 25.16
CA PHE A 304 36.94 -7.48 23.85
C PHE A 304 35.87 -7.71 22.74
N LYS A 305 34.66 -8.17 23.10
CA LYS A 305 33.71 -8.77 22.14
C LYS A 305 33.04 -7.80 21.12
N VAL A 306 32.98 -6.51 21.39
CA VAL A 306 32.27 -5.57 20.50
C VAL A 306 33.23 -4.93 19.49
N GLN A 307 34.43 -4.61 19.90
CA GLN A 307 35.44 -3.95 19.09
C GLN A 307 35.94 -4.84 17.95
N THR A 308 36.19 -6.12 18.23
CA THR A 308 36.67 -7.13 17.24
C THR A 308 35.65 -7.45 16.14
N VAL A 309 34.34 -7.40 16.40
CA VAL A 309 33.31 -7.61 15.36
C VAL A 309 33.28 -6.43 14.37
N ILE A 310 33.44 -5.22 14.88
CA ILE A 310 33.52 -4.00 14.03
C ILE A 310 34.81 -4.03 13.19
N GLU A 311 35.93 -4.39 13.77
CA GLU A 311 37.23 -4.50 13.08
C GLU A 311 37.22 -5.60 12.01
N ALA A 312 36.61 -6.78 12.28
CA ALA A 312 36.44 -7.83 11.30
C ALA A 312 35.52 -7.42 10.15
N PHE A 313 34.45 -6.71 10.46
CA PHE A 313 33.55 -6.13 9.46
C PHE A 313 34.27 -5.09 8.60
N ASN A 314 35.03 -4.19 9.22
CA ASN A 314 35.83 -3.18 8.54
C ASN A 314 36.91 -3.80 7.63
N SER A 315 37.54 -4.88 8.06
CA SER A 315 38.50 -5.63 7.23
C SER A 315 37.87 -6.35 6.04
N ALA A 316 36.65 -6.86 6.22
CA ALA A 316 35.88 -7.44 5.10
C ALA A 316 35.48 -6.35 4.08
N ILE A 317 35.08 -5.19 4.55
CA ILE A 317 34.74 -4.03 3.73
C ILE A 317 35.95 -3.52 2.92
N LYS A 318 37.14 -3.45 3.52
CA LYS A 318 38.37 -3.02 2.83
C LYS A 318 38.71 -3.87 1.59
N LYS A 319 38.23 -5.11 1.49
CA LYS A 319 38.47 -6.01 0.36
C LYS A 319 37.56 -5.79 -0.85
N ILE A 320 36.47 -5.02 -0.69
CA ILE A 320 35.53 -4.76 -1.78
C ILE A 320 35.99 -3.50 -2.49
N ASN A 321 36.48 -3.64 -3.72
CA ASN A 321 36.96 -2.49 -4.49
C ASN A 321 35.77 -1.79 -5.16
N VAL A 322 35.37 -0.63 -4.63
CA VAL A 322 34.34 0.24 -5.21
C VAL A 322 35.03 1.44 -5.83
N ASP A 323 35.04 1.52 -7.16
CA ASP A 323 35.48 2.75 -7.85
C ASP A 323 34.41 3.84 -7.65
N ALA A 324 34.67 4.73 -6.69
CA ALA A 324 33.80 5.83 -6.33
C ALA A 324 33.62 6.82 -7.50
N VAL A 325 34.63 7.02 -8.34
CA VAL A 325 34.55 7.96 -9.47
C VAL A 325 33.68 7.39 -10.58
N ALA A 326 33.89 6.12 -10.95
CA ALA A 326 33.02 5.44 -11.92
C ALA A 326 31.59 5.34 -11.42
N THR A 327 31.40 5.00 -10.14
CA THR A 327 30.06 4.91 -9.53
C THR A 327 29.32 6.25 -9.56
N ARG A 328 29.98 7.37 -9.24
CA ARG A 328 29.38 8.72 -9.35
C ARG A 328 28.95 9.05 -10.77
N LYS A 329 29.78 8.75 -11.78
CA LYS A 329 29.42 8.96 -13.19
C LYS A 329 28.19 8.19 -13.61
N ILE A 330 28.06 6.92 -13.18
CA ILE A 330 26.87 6.10 -13.44
C ILE A 330 25.65 6.72 -12.75
N ILE A 331 25.76 7.14 -11.49
CA ILE A 331 24.67 7.81 -10.75
C ILE A 331 24.21 9.06 -11.50
N ASP A 332 25.14 9.90 -11.99
CA ASP A 332 24.81 11.12 -12.71
C ASP A 332 24.13 10.83 -14.07
N GLN A 333 24.55 9.78 -14.77
CA GLN A 333 23.89 9.33 -15.99
C GLN A 333 22.48 8.82 -15.70
N LEU A 334 22.30 7.97 -14.69
CA LEU A 334 20.99 7.45 -14.28
C LEU A 334 20.07 8.58 -13.80
N LYS A 335 20.58 9.58 -13.08
CA LYS A 335 19.78 10.77 -12.69
C LYS A 335 19.30 11.56 -13.90
N LYS A 336 20.14 11.75 -14.91
CA LYS A 336 19.75 12.41 -16.16
C LYS A 336 18.70 11.60 -16.92
N GLU A 337 18.89 10.29 -17.03
CA GLU A 337 17.92 9.40 -17.66
C GLU A 337 16.57 9.41 -16.91
N PHE A 338 16.59 9.32 -15.58
CA PHE A 338 15.43 9.41 -14.72
C PHE A 338 14.64 10.72 -14.95
N GLN A 339 15.35 11.86 -14.98
CA GLN A 339 14.73 13.16 -15.23
C GLN A 339 14.15 13.28 -16.65
N ASN A 340 14.84 12.71 -17.66
CA ASN A 340 14.34 12.71 -19.03
C ASN A 340 13.08 11.87 -19.19
N LEU A 341 13.04 10.66 -18.59
CA LEU A 341 11.87 9.81 -18.57
C LEU A 341 10.68 10.49 -17.86
N GLN A 342 10.92 11.15 -16.73
CA GLN A 342 9.88 11.93 -16.06
C GLN A 342 9.33 13.06 -16.95
N LYS A 343 10.17 13.77 -17.67
CA LYS A 343 9.75 14.83 -18.59
C LYS A 343 8.95 14.24 -19.76
N GLN A 344 9.40 13.12 -20.31
CA GLN A 344 8.73 12.43 -21.40
C GLN A 344 7.34 11.94 -20.98
N ILE A 345 7.22 11.24 -19.84
CA ILE A 345 5.93 10.79 -19.31
C ILE A 345 5.00 11.98 -19.07
N ARG A 346 5.51 13.07 -18.49
CA ARG A 346 4.71 14.29 -18.27
C ARG A 346 4.26 14.93 -19.57
N PHE A 347 5.11 14.98 -20.59
CA PHE A 347 4.74 15.48 -21.91
C PHE A 347 3.64 14.64 -22.52
N MET A 348 3.79 13.31 -22.56
CA MET A 348 2.79 12.37 -23.09
C MET A 348 1.47 12.47 -22.31
N THR A 349 1.51 12.65 -20.98
CA THR A 349 0.33 12.85 -20.15
C THR A 349 -0.43 14.12 -20.52
N LYS A 350 0.28 15.20 -20.85
CA LYS A 350 -0.33 16.51 -21.12
C LYS A 350 -0.78 16.69 -22.57
N GLN A 351 -0.09 16.04 -23.50
CA GLN A 351 -0.36 16.23 -24.92
C GLN A 351 -1.75 15.74 -25.30
N ASN A 352 -2.58 16.61 -25.91
CA ASN A 352 -3.93 16.29 -26.37
C ASN A 352 -4.80 15.62 -25.29
N ASN A 353 -4.76 16.17 -24.07
CA ASN A 353 -5.49 15.63 -22.93
C ASN A 353 -6.58 16.60 -22.45
N ASN A 354 -7.82 16.34 -22.84
CA ASN A 354 -8.97 17.18 -22.50
C ASN A 354 -9.33 17.12 -21.01
N VAL A 355 -9.01 16.01 -20.32
CA VAL A 355 -9.28 15.81 -18.89
C VAL A 355 -8.65 16.94 -18.05
N ILE A 356 -7.46 17.40 -18.44
CA ILE A 356 -6.76 18.51 -17.78
C ILE A 356 -7.61 19.78 -17.77
N GLY A 357 -8.16 20.15 -18.92
CA GLY A 357 -9.02 21.33 -19.05
C GLY A 357 -10.36 21.20 -18.32
N GLU A 358 -10.95 20.01 -18.34
CA GLU A 358 -12.21 19.69 -17.66
C GLU A 358 -12.03 19.73 -16.14
N LEU A 359 -10.95 19.16 -15.63
CA LEU A 359 -10.57 19.25 -14.20
C LEU A 359 -10.38 20.71 -13.78
N HIS A 360 -9.59 21.49 -14.53
CA HIS A 360 -9.33 22.89 -14.19
C HIS A 360 -10.61 23.72 -14.14
N LYS A 361 -11.51 23.57 -15.14
CA LYS A 361 -12.81 24.25 -15.15
C LYS A 361 -13.66 23.89 -13.93
N CYS A 362 -13.70 22.60 -13.59
CA CYS A 362 -14.48 22.10 -12.47
C CYS A 362 -13.93 22.63 -11.12
N ILE A 363 -12.61 22.61 -10.93
CA ILE A 363 -11.92 23.13 -9.75
C ILE A 363 -12.22 24.64 -9.60
N SER A 364 -12.07 25.41 -10.68
CA SER A 364 -12.32 26.85 -10.66
C SER A 364 -13.78 27.18 -10.31
N ALA A 365 -14.73 26.44 -10.87
CA ALA A 365 -16.16 26.64 -10.59
C ALA A 365 -16.49 26.40 -9.11
N TYR A 366 -16.05 25.28 -8.53
CA TYR A 366 -16.29 25.00 -7.11
C TYR A 366 -15.53 25.93 -6.16
N ALA A 367 -14.32 26.34 -6.53
CA ALA A 367 -13.56 27.30 -5.75
C ALA A 367 -14.29 28.66 -5.69
N MET A 368 -14.79 29.16 -6.83
CA MET A 368 -15.57 30.38 -6.89
C MET A 368 -16.87 30.25 -6.08
N GLU A 369 -17.61 29.17 -6.21
CA GLU A 369 -18.85 28.94 -5.47
C GLU A 369 -18.61 28.93 -3.96
N LEU A 370 -17.47 28.38 -3.51
CA LEU A 370 -17.06 28.41 -2.11
C LEU A 370 -16.48 29.76 -1.65
N GLY A 371 -16.55 30.78 -2.49
CA GLY A 371 -16.10 32.15 -2.18
C GLY A 371 -14.57 32.30 -2.15
N ILE A 372 -13.85 31.45 -2.90
CA ILE A 372 -12.41 31.59 -3.10
C ILE A 372 -12.20 32.45 -4.34
N GLY A 373 -11.54 33.61 -4.16
CA GLY A 373 -11.25 34.52 -5.26
C GLY A 373 -10.27 33.89 -6.29
N GLU A 374 -10.29 34.44 -7.52
CA GLU A 374 -9.45 33.98 -8.65
C GLU A 374 -7.94 33.98 -8.34
N ASN A 375 -7.50 34.75 -7.35
CA ASN A 375 -6.09 34.85 -6.95
C ASN A 375 -5.53 33.51 -6.38
N TYR A 376 -6.37 32.60 -5.94
CA TYR A 376 -5.96 31.32 -5.33
C TYR A 376 -5.99 30.13 -6.31
N VAL A 377 -6.69 30.26 -7.42
CA VAL A 377 -6.74 29.27 -8.48
C VAL A 377 -6.10 29.87 -9.71
N ALA A 378 -4.86 29.47 -10.00
CA ALA A 378 -4.16 30.00 -11.16
C ALA A 378 -4.90 29.71 -12.47
N PRO A 379 -5.00 30.68 -13.41
CA PRO A 379 -5.74 30.51 -14.67
C PRO A 379 -5.11 29.47 -15.60
N ASN A 380 -3.86 29.07 -15.35
CA ASN A 380 -3.18 28.05 -16.12
C ASN A 380 -3.71 26.65 -15.77
N LYS A 381 -4.09 25.87 -16.80
CA LYS A 381 -4.56 24.50 -16.65
C LYS A 381 -3.56 23.58 -15.92
N ASP A 382 -2.27 23.89 -15.97
CA ASP A 382 -1.23 23.16 -15.23
C ASP A 382 -1.36 23.29 -13.71
N TYR A 383 -2.20 24.22 -13.22
CA TYR A 383 -2.54 24.36 -11.81
C TYR A 383 -3.05 23.05 -11.19
N ILE A 384 -3.70 22.18 -11.96
CA ILE A 384 -4.16 20.88 -11.47
C ILE A 384 -3.01 19.98 -10.98
N PHE A 385 -1.77 20.24 -11.42
CA PHE A 385 -0.57 19.50 -11.01
C PHE A 385 0.21 20.20 -9.89
N THR A 386 -0.31 21.29 -9.35
CA THR A 386 0.39 22.05 -8.28
C THR A 386 0.64 21.18 -7.06
N ASN A 387 1.78 21.37 -6.42
CA ASN A 387 2.14 20.75 -5.14
C ASN A 387 2.34 21.81 -4.05
N ASP A 388 2.32 23.08 -4.42
CA ASP A 388 2.64 24.18 -3.52
C ASP A 388 1.37 24.90 -3.06
N LEU A 389 0.73 24.30 -2.06
CA LEU A 389 -0.34 24.94 -1.30
C LEU A 389 0.07 25.23 0.14
N LYS A 390 1.38 25.17 0.44
CA LYS A 390 1.89 25.38 1.80
C LYS A 390 1.68 26.82 2.28
N SER A 391 1.55 27.77 1.36
CA SER A 391 1.22 29.17 1.64
C SER A 391 -0.24 29.35 2.02
N LEU A 392 -1.11 28.38 1.72
CA LEU A 392 -2.53 28.43 2.05
C LEU A 392 -2.77 27.76 3.41
N SER A 393 -3.56 28.39 4.23
CA SER A 393 -3.87 27.90 5.57
C SER A 393 -5.38 27.90 5.83
N GLY A 394 -5.78 27.15 6.86
CA GLY A 394 -7.13 27.15 7.39
C GLY A 394 -8.20 26.83 6.34
N THR A 395 -9.28 27.61 6.37
CA THR A 395 -10.48 27.40 5.57
C THR A 395 -10.23 27.47 4.05
N ILE A 396 -9.30 28.33 3.59
CA ILE A 396 -8.99 28.47 2.15
C ILE A 396 -8.42 27.16 1.60
N LEU A 397 -7.44 26.58 2.29
CA LEU A 397 -6.85 25.31 1.89
C LEU A 397 -7.91 24.19 1.82
N HIS A 398 -8.78 24.09 2.83
CA HIS A 398 -9.86 23.10 2.85
C HIS A 398 -10.80 23.24 1.65
N LYS A 399 -11.25 24.45 1.34
CA LYS A 399 -12.12 24.72 0.20
C LYS A 399 -11.45 24.35 -1.12
N ILE A 400 -10.17 24.68 -1.30
CA ILE A 400 -9.42 24.32 -2.52
C ILE A 400 -9.28 22.80 -2.63
N VAL A 401 -8.82 22.11 -1.56
CA VAL A 401 -8.69 20.64 -1.56
C VAL A 401 -10.04 19.99 -1.89
N PHE A 402 -11.11 20.46 -1.29
CA PHE A 402 -12.45 19.97 -1.57
C PHE A 402 -12.85 20.15 -3.05
N SER A 403 -12.61 21.34 -3.63
CA SER A 403 -12.88 21.61 -5.04
C SER A 403 -12.13 20.66 -5.98
N PHE A 404 -10.85 20.35 -5.66
CA PHE A 404 -10.07 19.36 -6.39
C PHE A 404 -10.67 17.95 -6.27
N LYS A 405 -11.08 17.54 -5.08
CA LYS A 405 -11.68 16.22 -4.86
C LYS A 405 -12.99 16.05 -5.62
N LEU A 406 -13.85 17.05 -5.59
CA LEU A 406 -15.08 17.03 -6.37
C LEU A 406 -14.78 16.92 -7.88
N ALA A 407 -13.81 17.67 -8.39
CA ALA A 407 -13.41 17.57 -9.78
C ALA A 407 -12.90 16.17 -10.16
N TYR A 408 -12.10 15.53 -9.29
CA TYR A 408 -11.62 14.16 -9.52
C TYR A 408 -12.78 13.17 -9.60
N ILE A 409 -13.69 13.21 -8.63
CA ILE A 409 -14.86 12.32 -8.58
C ILE A 409 -15.71 12.50 -9.84
N LYS A 410 -15.95 13.75 -10.25
CA LYS A 410 -16.71 14.05 -11.47
C LYS A 410 -16.05 13.46 -12.70
N GLN A 411 -14.74 13.67 -12.88
CA GLN A 411 -14.03 13.16 -14.05
C GLN A 411 -13.92 11.63 -14.05
N ILE A 412 -13.74 10.98 -12.88
CA ILE A 412 -13.80 9.52 -12.77
C ILE A 412 -15.14 9.01 -13.28
N LYS A 413 -16.25 9.59 -12.80
CA LYS A 413 -17.59 9.20 -13.26
C LYS A 413 -17.78 9.42 -14.76
N GLU A 414 -17.46 10.60 -15.27
CA GLU A 414 -17.66 10.97 -16.68
C GLU A 414 -16.84 10.10 -17.66
N LYS A 415 -15.62 9.72 -17.28
CA LYS A 415 -14.71 8.95 -18.16
C LYS A 415 -14.82 7.43 -17.99
N THR A 416 -15.24 6.94 -16.85
CA THR A 416 -15.25 5.50 -16.53
C THR A 416 -16.62 4.94 -16.16
N GLY A 417 -17.60 5.79 -15.87
CA GLY A 417 -18.91 5.40 -15.34
C GLY A 417 -18.90 5.04 -13.86
N ILE A 418 -17.74 5.02 -13.20
CA ILE A 418 -17.63 4.62 -11.78
C ILE A 418 -18.24 5.69 -10.89
N VAL A 419 -19.27 5.32 -10.13
CA VAL A 419 -19.87 6.15 -9.10
C VAL A 419 -19.37 5.68 -7.73
N LEU A 420 -18.52 6.49 -7.07
CA LEU A 420 -17.89 6.17 -5.79
C LEU A 420 -18.65 6.79 -4.62
N PRO A 421 -18.64 6.17 -3.41
CA PRO A 421 -19.03 6.89 -2.20
C PRO A 421 -18.06 8.05 -1.96
N ILE A 422 -18.61 9.22 -1.62
CA ILE A 422 -17.85 10.39 -1.19
C ILE A 422 -17.75 10.34 0.32
N VAL A 423 -16.54 10.16 0.85
CA VAL A 423 -16.33 9.96 2.28
C VAL A 423 -15.48 11.09 2.85
N LEU A 424 -16.06 11.80 3.81
CA LEU A 424 -15.47 12.97 4.46
C LEU A 424 -15.24 12.67 5.94
N ASP A 425 -13.98 12.47 6.33
CA ASP A 425 -13.63 12.25 7.73
C ASP A 425 -13.25 13.54 8.42
N SER A 426 -14.05 13.92 9.40
CA SER A 426 -13.85 15.10 10.24
C SER A 426 -13.69 16.41 9.45
N PRO A 427 -14.66 16.77 8.59
CA PRO A 427 -14.56 17.96 7.72
C PRO A 427 -14.48 19.30 8.49
N SER A 428 -14.93 19.33 9.74
CA SER A 428 -14.79 20.48 10.66
C SER A 428 -13.46 20.52 11.41
N GLY A 429 -12.52 19.60 11.09
CA GLY A 429 -11.18 19.63 11.66
C GLY A 429 -10.42 20.91 11.26
N ARG A 430 -9.39 21.29 12.04
CA ARG A 430 -8.51 22.44 11.77
C ARG A 430 -9.24 23.77 11.65
N GLU A 431 -10.18 24.04 12.56
CA GLU A 431 -10.86 25.35 12.70
C GLU A 431 -11.75 25.75 11.50
N VAL A 432 -12.24 24.81 10.71
CA VAL A 432 -13.22 25.10 9.67
C VAL A 432 -14.61 25.27 10.29
N GLU A 433 -15.22 26.42 10.04
CA GLU A 433 -16.53 26.77 10.59
C GLU A 433 -17.63 25.81 10.09
N TYR A 434 -18.61 25.56 10.98
CA TYR A 434 -19.78 24.73 10.70
C TYR A 434 -20.48 25.12 9.39
N ASN A 435 -20.76 26.42 9.20
CA ASN A 435 -21.45 26.93 8.00
C ASN A 435 -20.68 26.64 6.70
N THR A 436 -19.35 26.72 6.75
CA THR A 436 -18.50 26.40 5.61
C THR A 436 -18.62 24.92 5.24
N VAL A 437 -18.54 24.03 6.23
CA VAL A 437 -18.68 22.58 6.00
C VAL A 437 -20.09 22.27 5.49
N GLU A 438 -21.12 22.86 6.08
CA GLU A 438 -22.50 22.65 5.65
C GLU A 438 -22.72 23.09 4.19
N ALA A 439 -22.16 24.23 3.79
CA ALA A 439 -22.19 24.69 2.39
C ALA A 439 -21.51 23.68 1.45
N MET A 440 -20.33 23.16 1.84
CA MET A 440 -19.62 22.11 1.09
C MET A 440 -20.47 20.85 0.93
N LEU A 441 -21.14 20.40 1.99
CA LEU A 441 -21.99 19.21 1.96
C LEU A 441 -23.24 19.42 1.10
N LYS A 442 -23.83 20.63 1.10
CA LYS A 442 -24.97 20.99 0.23
C LYS A 442 -24.59 20.96 -1.25
N ILE A 443 -23.36 21.37 -1.60
CA ILE A 443 -22.83 21.22 -2.98
C ILE A 443 -22.81 19.74 -3.37
N VAL A 444 -22.29 18.85 -2.50
CA VAL A 444 -22.27 17.40 -2.77
C VAL A 444 -23.68 16.85 -2.97
N GLN A 445 -24.64 17.21 -2.12
CA GLN A 445 -26.02 16.76 -2.26
C GLN A 445 -26.68 17.24 -3.56
N ARG A 446 -26.35 18.43 -4.02
CA ARG A 446 -26.90 19.02 -5.24
C ARG A 446 -26.31 18.38 -6.50
N ASP A 447 -24.97 18.30 -6.59
CA ASP A 447 -24.26 17.97 -7.83
C ASP A 447 -23.86 16.49 -7.94
N TYR A 448 -23.87 15.76 -6.82
CA TYR A 448 -23.47 14.36 -6.72
C TYR A 448 -24.58 13.50 -6.11
N SER A 449 -25.84 13.77 -6.50
CA SER A 449 -27.03 13.11 -5.93
C SER A 449 -27.09 11.60 -6.16
N ASP A 450 -26.37 11.07 -7.15
CA ASP A 450 -26.20 9.64 -7.43
C ASP A 450 -25.07 8.98 -6.61
N HIS A 451 -24.17 9.79 -6.05
CA HIS A 451 -23.14 9.32 -5.14
C HIS A 451 -23.69 9.17 -3.73
N GLN A 452 -23.20 8.17 -3.01
CA GLN A 452 -23.43 8.06 -1.58
C GLN A 452 -22.49 9.01 -0.85
N LEU A 453 -23.04 9.86 0.04
CA LEU A 453 -22.26 10.71 0.90
C LEU A 453 -22.15 10.12 2.30
N ILE A 454 -20.93 9.99 2.82
CA ILE A 454 -20.65 9.52 4.18
C ILE A 454 -19.80 10.55 4.90
N VAL A 455 -20.30 11.14 5.98
CA VAL A 455 -19.62 12.17 6.76
C VAL A 455 -19.40 11.68 8.18
N ALA A 456 -18.15 11.57 8.61
CA ALA A 456 -17.83 11.36 10.02
C ALA A 456 -17.66 12.70 10.72
N SER A 457 -18.52 13.01 11.71
CA SER A 457 -18.52 14.31 12.36
C SER A 457 -18.95 14.24 13.83
N ILE A 458 -18.62 15.30 14.55
CA ILE A 458 -19.19 15.64 15.87
C ILE A 458 -20.41 16.57 15.75
N HIS A 459 -20.71 17.01 14.55
CA HIS A 459 -21.85 17.87 14.24
C HIS A 459 -22.90 17.08 13.44
N ASP A 460 -24.17 17.37 13.71
CA ASP A 460 -25.30 16.94 12.91
C ASP A 460 -25.70 18.08 11.97
N TYR A 461 -25.21 18.01 10.73
CA TYR A 461 -25.49 19.04 9.72
C TYR A 461 -26.94 18.95 9.21
N GLU A 462 -27.50 20.10 8.86
CA GLU A 462 -28.85 20.19 8.28
C GLU A 462 -28.86 19.79 6.80
N LEU A 463 -28.89 18.47 6.57
CA LEU A 463 -28.86 17.85 5.25
C LEU A 463 -30.18 17.13 4.96
N ARG A 464 -30.57 17.10 3.69
CA ARG A 464 -31.78 16.37 3.23
C ARG A 464 -31.54 14.86 3.24
N ASP A 465 -32.59 14.10 3.56
CA ASP A 465 -32.60 12.62 3.48
C ASP A 465 -31.39 11.95 4.17
N LYS A 466 -30.96 12.48 5.31
CA LYS A 466 -29.79 11.96 6.05
C LYS A 466 -30.14 10.76 6.93
N ASN A 467 -29.29 9.78 6.92
CA ASN A 467 -29.26 8.68 7.89
C ASN A 467 -28.19 8.98 8.95
N ILE A 468 -28.57 8.94 10.23
CA ILE A 468 -27.66 9.21 11.34
C ILE A 468 -27.21 7.87 11.96
N ILE A 469 -25.93 7.60 11.92
CA ILE A 469 -25.28 6.45 12.51
C ILE A 469 -24.59 6.89 13.79
N GLU A 470 -25.25 6.76 14.94
CA GLU A 470 -24.70 7.21 16.22
C GLU A 470 -23.74 6.17 16.82
N LEU A 471 -22.51 6.60 17.06
CA LEU A 471 -21.51 5.82 17.81
C LEU A 471 -21.52 6.24 19.29
N LYS A 472 -22.28 5.51 20.12
CA LYS A 472 -22.45 5.80 21.58
C LYS A 472 -21.22 5.39 22.38
N ASN A 473 -20.60 4.25 22.04
CA ASN A 473 -19.45 3.66 22.73
C ASN A 473 -18.27 3.55 21.76
N LYS A 474 -17.06 3.28 22.29
CA LYS A 474 -15.90 2.95 21.46
C LYS A 474 -16.27 1.84 20.46
N LEU A 475 -15.75 1.94 19.24
CA LEU A 475 -16.02 0.97 18.17
C LEU A 475 -15.59 -0.44 18.55
N VAL A 476 -14.52 -0.55 19.34
CA VAL A 476 -14.03 -1.77 19.97
C VAL A 476 -13.80 -1.45 21.45
N SER A 477 -14.34 -2.23 22.38
CA SER A 477 -14.14 -2.01 23.82
C SER A 477 -12.77 -2.50 24.25
N GLU A 478 -12.12 -1.79 25.18
CA GLU A 478 -10.79 -2.18 25.74
C GLU A 478 -10.82 -3.53 26.47
N GLU A 479 -11.99 -4.08 26.78
CA GLU A 479 -12.16 -5.37 27.46
C GLU A 479 -11.94 -6.59 26.55
N SER A 480 -11.79 -6.40 25.24
CA SER A 480 -11.51 -7.48 24.26
C SER A 480 -10.01 -7.68 23.98
N VAL A 481 -9.11 -7.01 24.72
CA VAL A 481 -7.65 -7.10 24.57
C VAL A 481 -7.04 -7.76 25.83
N ILE A 482 -7.53 -8.94 26.20
CA ILE A 482 -6.87 -9.83 27.15
C ILE A 482 -6.61 -11.18 26.48
#